data_7fcb2b84988aa733b89b86a536954592
#
_entry.id   7fcb2b84988aa733b89b86a536954592
#
_cell.length_a   1.000
_cell.length_b   1.000
_cell.length_c   1.000
_cell.angle_alpha   90.00
_cell.angle_beta   90.00
_cell.angle_gamma   90.00
#
_symmetry.space_group_name_H-M   'P 1'
#
loop_
_entity.id
_entity.type
_entity.pdbx_description
1 polymer ?
#
loop_
_entity_poly.entity_id
_entity_poly.type
_entity_poly.pdbx_seq_one_letter_code
_entity_poly.pdbx_strand_id
1 'polypeptide(L)'
;MRELFEGAIKFQEEDFLNHKELYEHLRNKQNPHTLFISCVDSRVVPNLITNTLPGDLFVIRNVGNVIPPYRDNEKMRSGYLATTSAIEYALSILKIKNIIICGHSNCGACSAIFDDKRELDSTPYVQKWLELLEPVKARVDALNPQSRSKRIWLSEQINIEYQLENLMTYPFVEEKFDAGELNIYGWYYIIETGEILNYNMIKREFRPIPNPAQSGK
;
A
#
# COMPACT_ATOMS: atom_id res chain seq x y z
N MET A 1 0.72 -25.60 -11.14
CA MET A 1 -0.60 -25.92 -10.50
C MET A 1 -0.47 -26.99 -9.42
N ARG A 2 0.24 -28.11 -9.69
CA ARG A 2 0.44 -29.20 -8.72
C ARG A 2 0.98 -28.68 -7.37
N GLU A 3 2.03 -27.88 -7.38
CA GLU A 3 2.64 -27.28 -6.18
C GLU A 3 1.64 -26.45 -5.34
N LEU A 4 0.71 -25.74 -5.99
CA LEU A 4 -0.32 -24.96 -5.28
C LEU A 4 -1.35 -25.87 -4.60
N PHE A 5 -1.70 -26.99 -5.20
CA PHE A 5 -2.58 -27.97 -4.54
C PHE A 5 -1.88 -28.66 -3.38
N GLU A 6 -0.61 -29.06 -3.56
CA GLU A 6 0.21 -29.62 -2.47
C GLU A 6 0.37 -28.60 -1.32
N GLY A 7 0.60 -27.33 -1.64
CA GLY A 7 0.65 -26.24 -0.65
C GLY A 7 -0.68 -26.06 0.11
N ALA A 8 -1.83 -26.14 -0.58
CA ALA A 8 -3.14 -26.04 0.06
C ALA A 8 -3.42 -27.23 1.00
N ILE A 9 -3.01 -28.44 0.62
CA ILE A 9 -3.12 -29.64 1.47
C ILE A 9 -2.23 -29.47 2.71
N LYS A 10 -0.98 -29.07 2.52
CA LYS A 10 -0.06 -28.80 3.63
C LYS A 10 -0.59 -27.77 4.60
N PHE A 11 -1.17 -26.66 4.08
CA PHE A 11 -1.83 -25.67 4.91
C PHE A 11 -2.93 -26.28 5.79
N GLN A 12 -3.79 -27.15 5.21
CA GLN A 12 -4.87 -27.80 5.97
C GLN A 12 -4.38 -28.78 7.03
N GLU A 13 -3.34 -29.53 6.72
CA GLU A 13 -2.84 -30.62 7.57
C GLU A 13 -1.83 -30.17 8.64
N GLU A 14 -1.13 -29.06 8.40
CA GLU A 14 -0.05 -28.57 9.25
C GLU A 14 -0.29 -27.13 9.73
N ASP A 15 -0.23 -26.14 8.83
CA ASP A 15 -0.18 -24.72 9.19
C ASP A 15 -1.47 -24.25 9.86
N PHE A 16 -2.64 -24.71 9.37
CA PHE A 16 -3.93 -24.41 9.97
C PHE A 16 -4.03 -24.96 11.38
N LEU A 17 -3.53 -26.16 11.63
CA LEU A 17 -3.57 -26.79 12.96
C LEU A 17 -2.74 -26.00 13.98
N ASN A 18 -1.63 -25.41 13.56
CA ASN A 18 -0.82 -24.55 14.42
C ASN A 18 -1.51 -23.23 14.79
N HIS A 19 -2.52 -22.82 14.01
CA HIS A 19 -3.29 -21.58 14.22
C HIS A 19 -4.77 -21.82 14.44
N LYS A 20 -5.17 -23.07 14.76
CA LYS A 20 -6.57 -23.48 14.86
C LYS A 20 -7.38 -22.61 15.82
N GLU A 21 -6.86 -22.38 17.01
CA GLU A 21 -7.53 -21.54 18.03
C GLU A 21 -7.73 -20.10 17.56
N LEU A 22 -6.75 -19.54 16.84
CA LEU A 22 -6.86 -18.21 16.22
C LEU A 22 -8.01 -18.17 15.20
N TYR A 23 -8.07 -19.14 14.29
CA TYR A 23 -9.13 -19.19 13.28
C TYR A 23 -10.51 -19.45 13.90
N GLU A 24 -10.60 -20.26 14.93
CA GLU A 24 -11.83 -20.47 15.69
C GLU A 24 -12.32 -19.16 16.33
N HIS A 25 -11.40 -18.36 16.89
CA HIS A 25 -11.72 -17.05 17.45
C HIS A 25 -12.18 -16.06 16.37
N LEU A 26 -11.53 -16.08 15.20
CA LEU A 26 -11.84 -15.19 14.08
C LEU A 26 -13.05 -15.63 13.24
N ARG A 27 -13.61 -16.82 13.46
CA ARG A 27 -14.63 -17.44 12.62
C ARG A 27 -15.82 -16.54 12.28
N ASN A 28 -16.29 -15.77 13.22
CA ASN A 28 -17.50 -14.95 13.09
C ASN A 28 -17.23 -13.44 13.12
N LYS A 29 -15.98 -13.01 13.30
CA LYS A 29 -15.62 -11.60 13.42
C LYS A 29 -14.18 -11.39 12.98
N GLN A 30 -13.91 -10.22 12.43
CA GLN A 30 -12.55 -9.73 12.24
C GLN A 30 -12.37 -8.42 13.03
N ASN A 31 -11.17 -8.18 13.50
CA ASN A 31 -10.82 -6.94 14.21
C ASN A 31 -9.39 -6.53 13.87
N PRO A 32 -9.08 -6.28 12.60
CA PRO A 32 -7.76 -5.86 12.21
C PRO A 32 -7.44 -4.48 12.80
N HIS A 33 -6.21 -4.31 13.25
CA HIS A 33 -5.77 -3.05 13.84
C HIS A 33 -5.20 -2.07 12.81
N THR A 34 -4.87 -2.53 11.60
CA THR A 34 -4.20 -1.73 10.57
C THR A 34 -4.76 -2.01 9.19
N LEU A 35 -5.08 -0.94 8.46
CA LEU A 35 -5.27 -0.98 7.01
C LEU A 35 -3.90 -0.87 6.35
N PHE A 36 -3.53 -1.89 5.58
CA PHE A 36 -2.26 -1.94 4.84
C PHE A 36 -2.52 -1.84 3.34
N ILE A 37 -2.09 -0.74 2.72
CA ILE A 37 -2.27 -0.48 1.29
C ILE A 37 -0.92 -0.64 0.59
N SER A 38 -0.82 -1.58 -0.35
CA SER A 38 0.44 -1.90 -1.02
C SER A 38 0.28 -2.27 -2.49
N CYS A 39 1.42 -2.41 -3.17
CA CYS A 39 1.45 -2.90 -4.54
C CYS A 39 1.02 -4.38 -4.63
N VAL A 40 0.43 -4.77 -5.80
CA VAL A 40 0.17 -6.18 -6.15
C VAL A 40 1.45 -6.94 -6.53
N ASP A 41 2.62 -6.31 -6.55
CA ASP A 41 3.90 -6.94 -6.83
C ASP A 41 4.08 -8.19 -5.96
N SER A 42 4.36 -9.33 -6.60
CA SER A 42 4.41 -10.64 -5.94
C SER A 42 5.46 -10.75 -4.82
N ARG A 43 6.44 -9.85 -4.81
CA ARG A 43 7.51 -9.78 -3.80
C ARG A 43 7.06 -9.02 -2.53
N VAL A 44 5.94 -8.31 -2.59
CA VAL A 44 5.37 -7.55 -1.46
C VAL A 44 4.31 -8.40 -0.78
N VAL A 45 4.63 -8.93 0.40
CA VAL A 45 3.72 -9.78 1.19
C VAL A 45 3.53 -9.12 2.57
N PRO A 46 2.45 -8.35 2.78
CA PRO A 46 2.25 -7.51 3.97
C PRO A 46 2.43 -8.25 5.30
N ASN A 47 1.79 -9.41 5.47
CA ASN A 47 1.91 -10.18 6.70
C ASN A 47 3.33 -10.70 6.97
N LEU A 48 4.08 -11.06 5.90
CA LEU A 48 5.47 -11.47 6.04
C LEU A 48 6.37 -10.29 6.46
N ILE A 49 6.20 -9.15 5.81
CA ILE A 49 6.98 -7.92 6.07
C ILE A 49 6.77 -7.41 7.50
N THR A 50 5.55 -7.56 8.04
CA THR A 50 5.17 -7.06 9.37
C THR A 50 5.20 -8.13 10.46
N ASN A 51 5.48 -9.38 10.11
CA ASN A 51 5.40 -10.53 11.01
C ASN A 51 4.05 -10.61 11.76
N THR A 52 2.95 -10.39 11.01
CA THR A 52 1.59 -10.39 11.55
C THR A 52 0.84 -11.67 11.22
N LEU A 53 -0.14 -12.00 12.05
CA LEU A 53 -1.00 -13.17 11.91
C LEU A 53 -2.25 -12.88 11.07
N PRO A 54 -2.96 -13.93 10.61
CA PRO A 54 -4.28 -13.76 10.02
C PRO A 54 -5.23 -12.99 10.94
N GLY A 55 -5.91 -11.98 10.41
CA GLY A 55 -6.83 -11.12 11.17
C GLY A 55 -6.23 -9.82 11.69
N ASP A 56 -4.90 -9.66 11.71
CA ASP A 56 -4.23 -8.45 12.20
C ASP A 56 -4.31 -7.28 11.21
N LEU A 57 -4.19 -7.59 9.91
CA LEU A 57 -4.20 -6.60 8.84
C LEU A 57 -5.46 -6.70 7.98
N PHE A 58 -6.00 -5.55 7.60
CA PHE A 58 -6.94 -5.42 6.50
C PHE A 58 -6.15 -4.91 5.28
N VAL A 59 -5.99 -5.76 4.25
CA VAL A 59 -5.03 -5.51 3.18
C VAL A 59 -5.72 -5.10 1.89
N ILE A 60 -5.29 -3.97 1.31
CA ILE A 60 -5.60 -3.56 -0.07
C ILE A 60 -4.33 -3.69 -0.89
N ARG A 61 -4.43 -4.31 -2.06
CA ARG A 61 -3.35 -4.37 -3.03
C ARG A 61 -3.85 -3.98 -4.41
N ASN A 62 -3.13 -3.06 -5.06
CA ASN A 62 -3.38 -2.65 -6.43
C ASN A 62 -2.07 -2.31 -7.15
N VAL A 63 -2.12 -2.09 -8.46
CA VAL A 63 -0.94 -1.73 -9.25
C VAL A 63 -0.40 -0.38 -8.77
N GLY A 64 0.83 -0.37 -8.22
CA GLY A 64 1.50 0.84 -7.76
C GLY A 64 0.99 1.41 -6.43
N ASN A 65 0.32 0.65 -5.58
CA ASN A 65 -0.22 1.10 -4.28
C ASN A 65 -1.00 2.42 -4.35
N VAL A 66 -1.76 2.62 -5.42
CA VAL A 66 -2.44 3.89 -5.73
C VAL A 66 -3.71 4.06 -4.90
N ILE A 67 -3.89 5.25 -4.38
CA ILE A 67 -5.13 5.72 -3.76
C ILE A 67 -5.72 6.79 -4.68
N PRO A 68 -6.81 6.52 -5.39
CA PRO A 68 -7.48 7.55 -6.18
C PRO A 68 -7.95 8.69 -5.25
N PRO A 69 -7.77 9.96 -5.63
CA PRO A 69 -8.26 11.07 -4.81
C PRO A 69 -9.78 11.00 -4.66
N TYR A 70 -10.28 11.34 -3.48
CA TYR A 70 -11.72 11.40 -3.23
C TYR A 70 -12.37 12.47 -4.12
N ARG A 71 -13.48 12.10 -4.75
CA ARG A 71 -14.28 13.03 -5.55
C ARG A 71 -15.76 12.72 -5.37
N ASP A 72 -16.52 13.72 -4.97
CA ASP A 72 -17.96 13.58 -4.71
C ASP A 72 -18.81 13.76 -5.97
N ASN A 73 -18.47 13.09 -7.06
CA ASN A 73 -19.31 13.06 -8.25
C ASN A 73 -19.58 11.64 -8.76
N GLU A 74 -20.76 11.41 -9.33
CA GLU A 74 -21.22 10.09 -9.77
C GLU A 74 -20.29 9.41 -10.79
N LYS A 75 -19.70 10.18 -11.72
CA LYS A 75 -18.81 9.62 -12.76
C LYS A 75 -17.50 9.09 -12.18
N MET A 76 -17.04 9.65 -11.08
CA MET A 76 -15.79 9.24 -10.42
C MET A 76 -16.01 8.12 -9.39
N ARG A 77 -17.21 8.03 -8.80
CA ARG A 77 -17.59 6.93 -7.92
C ARG A 77 -17.51 5.57 -8.65
N SER A 78 -17.84 5.51 -9.93
CA SER A 78 -17.87 4.26 -10.70
C SER A 78 -16.47 3.74 -11.10
N GLY A 79 -15.43 4.59 -11.12
CA GLY A 79 -14.13 4.23 -11.70
C GLY A 79 -13.16 3.52 -10.75
N TYR A 80 -13.27 3.75 -9.42
CA TYR A 80 -12.26 3.32 -8.45
C TYR A 80 -12.86 2.74 -7.17
N LEU A 81 -14.04 2.16 -7.27
CA LEU A 81 -14.85 1.68 -6.13
C LEU A 81 -14.09 0.68 -5.24
N ALA A 82 -13.28 -0.20 -5.81
CA ALA A 82 -12.61 -1.25 -5.04
C ALA A 82 -11.70 -0.68 -3.94
N THR A 83 -10.86 0.31 -4.27
CA THR A 83 -9.96 0.93 -3.28
C THR A 83 -10.73 1.84 -2.33
N THR A 84 -11.61 2.68 -2.85
CA THR A 84 -12.40 3.64 -2.05
C THR A 84 -13.32 2.94 -1.04
N SER A 85 -14.06 1.91 -1.48
CA SER A 85 -14.95 1.16 -0.59
C SER A 85 -14.20 0.39 0.50
N ALA A 86 -13.00 -0.11 0.19
CA ALA A 86 -12.20 -0.80 1.19
C ALA A 86 -11.65 0.17 2.25
N ILE A 87 -11.25 1.40 1.88
CA ILE A 87 -10.84 2.44 2.82
C ILE A 87 -12.04 2.84 3.72
N GLU A 88 -13.19 3.09 3.11
CA GLU A 88 -14.42 3.43 3.84
C GLU A 88 -14.82 2.31 4.81
N TYR A 89 -14.81 1.06 4.35
CA TYR A 89 -15.13 -0.10 5.18
C TYR A 89 -14.18 -0.23 6.37
N ALA A 90 -12.87 -0.07 6.14
CA ALA A 90 -11.85 -0.13 7.16
C ALA A 90 -12.09 0.88 8.29
N LEU A 91 -12.39 2.13 7.94
CA LEU A 91 -12.52 3.21 8.92
C LEU A 91 -13.93 3.31 9.51
N SER A 92 -14.97 3.10 8.68
CA SER A 92 -16.36 3.32 9.11
C SER A 92 -16.98 2.08 9.77
N ILE A 93 -16.63 0.88 9.31
CA ILE A 93 -17.19 -0.38 9.81
C ILE A 93 -16.23 -1.06 10.79
N LEU A 94 -14.98 -1.31 10.39
CA LEU A 94 -14.01 -2.03 11.22
C LEU A 94 -13.36 -1.12 12.28
N LYS A 95 -13.50 0.20 12.18
CA LYS A 95 -12.95 1.18 13.13
C LYS A 95 -11.42 1.05 13.30
N ILE A 96 -10.73 0.76 12.22
CA ILE A 96 -9.28 0.67 12.16
C ILE A 96 -8.65 2.02 12.55
N LYS A 97 -7.56 1.97 13.32
CA LYS A 97 -6.88 3.16 13.86
C LYS A 97 -5.54 3.45 13.22
N ASN A 98 -5.04 2.58 12.34
CA ASN A 98 -3.75 2.76 11.69
C ASN A 98 -3.88 2.50 10.19
N ILE A 99 -3.29 3.36 9.37
CA ILE A 99 -3.15 3.15 7.92
C ILE A 99 -1.67 3.17 7.57
N ILE A 100 -1.22 2.17 6.82
CA ILE A 100 0.11 2.11 6.22
C ILE A 100 -0.04 2.11 4.71
N ILE A 101 0.59 3.07 4.03
CA ILE A 101 0.79 3.07 2.58
C ILE A 101 2.21 2.59 2.32
N CYS A 102 2.36 1.41 1.71
CA CYS A 102 3.65 0.78 1.48
C CYS A 102 3.97 0.71 -0.02
N GLY A 103 4.88 1.57 -0.45
CA GLY A 103 5.58 1.45 -1.74
C GLY A 103 6.81 0.55 -1.61
N HIS A 104 7.47 0.26 -2.74
CA HIS A 104 8.63 -0.64 -2.75
C HIS A 104 9.61 -0.29 -3.87
N SER A 105 10.86 -0.74 -3.71
CA SER A 105 11.90 -0.61 -4.74
C SER A 105 11.58 -1.44 -5.99
N ASN A 106 12.02 -0.98 -7.14
CA ASN A 106 11.82 -1.61 -8.45
C ASN A 106 10.33 -1.87 -8.77
N CYS A 107 9.48 -0.89 -8.48
CA CYS A 107 8.04 -0.96 -8.77
C CYS A 107 7.78 -0.80 -10.28
N GLY A 108 7.14 -1.83 -10.87
CA GLY A 108 6.80 -1.81 -12.29
C GLY A 108 5.87 -0.65 -12.69
N ALA A 109 4.92 -0.29 -11.83
CA ALA A 109 4.02 0.85 -12.09
C ALA A 109 4.79 2.19 -12.10
N CYS A 110 5.69 2.40 -11.13
CA CYS A 110 6.52 3.60 -11.06
C CYS A 110 7.54 3.70 -12.21
N SER A 111 7.97 2.56 -12.76
CA SER A 111 8.79 2.54 -13.98
C SER A 111 7.98 2.87 -15.22
N ALA A 112 6.79 2.27 -15.36
CA ALA A 112 5.97 2.34 -16.57
C ALA A 112 5.45 3.76 -16.88
N ILE A 113 5.33 4.65 -15.90
CA ILE A 113 4.94 6.05 -16.16
C ILE A 113 5.95 6.84 -16.99
N PHE A 114 7.17 6.31 -17.15
CA PHE A 114 8.24 6.91 -17.98
C PHE A 114 8.45 6.18 -19.30
N ASP A 115 7.71 5.09 -19.56
CA ASP A 115 7.79 4.34 -20.81
C ASP A 115 6.98 5.03 -21.91
N ASP A 116 7.25 4.67 -23.15
CA ASP A 116 6.46 5.17 -24.29
C ASP A 116 5.03 4.64 -24.17
N LYS A 117 4.03 5.51 -24.27
CA LYS A 117 2.61 5.13 -24.20
C LYS A 117 2.25 4.01 -25.15
N ARG A 118 2.94 3.93 -26.32
CA ARG A 118 2.76 2.83 -27.30
C ARG A 118 3.12 1.46 -26.76
N GLU A 119 4.00 1.36 -25.77
CA GLU A 119 4.33 0.09 -25.11
C GLU A 119 3.15 -0.44 -24.27
N LEU A 120 2.22 0.44 -23.92
CA LEU A 120 1.00 0.12 -23.17
C LEU A 120 -0.26 -0.02 -24.04
N ASP A 121 -0.16 0.11 -25.37
CA ASP A 121 -1.31 0.07 -26.28
C ASP A 121 -2.11 -1.25 -26.18
N SER A 122 -1.43 -2.36 -25.86
CA SER A 122 -2.08 -3.66 -25.63
C SER A 122 -2.74 -3.79 -24.24
N THR A 123 -2.58 -2.81 -23.35
CA THR A 123 -3.04 -2.85 -21.96
C THR A 123 -3.82 -1.58 -21.56
N PRO A 124 -4.97 -1.30 -22.21
CA PRO A 124 -5.67 -0.02 -22.03
C PRO A 124 -6.15 0.24 -20.60
N TYR A 125 -6.45 -0.80 -19.84
CA TYR A 125 -6.83 -0.64 -18.42
C TYR A 125 -5.63 -0.26 -17.54
N VAL A 126 -4.45 -0.83 -17.78
CA VAL A 126 -3.21 -0.43 -17.11
C VAL A 126 -2.87 1.02 -17.46
N GLN A 127 -2.92 1.37 -18.73
CA GLN A 127 -2.69 2.74 -19.18
C GLN A 127 -3.62 3.72 -18.47
N LYS A 128 -4.92 3.42 -18.43
CA LYS A 128 -5.92 4.25 -17.75
C LYS A 128 -5.69 4.37 -16.25
N TRP A 129 -5.25 3.29 -15.62
CA TRP A 129 -4.91 3.28 -14.19
C TRP A 129 -3.68 4.12 -13.88
N LEU A 130 -2.64 4.04 -14.72
CA LEU A 130 -1.40 4.80 -14.56
C LEU A 130 -1.57 6.31 -14.76
N GLU A 131 -2.66 6.78 -15.38
CA GLU A 131 -2.99 8.22 -15.43
C GLU A 131 -3.11 8.82 -14.02
N LEU A 132 -3.45 8.03 -13.00
CA LEU A 132 -3.48 8.46 -11.61
C LEU A 132 -2.10 8.83 -11.06
N LEU A 133 -1.03 8.38 -11.71
CA LEU A 133 0.37 8.66 -11.36
C LEU A 133 0.97 9.80 -12.20
N GLU A 134 0.24 10.44 -13.12
CA GLU A 134 0.74 11.60 -13.87
C GLU A 134 1.25 12.73 -12.96
N PRO A 135 0.62 13.06 -11.80
CA PRO A 135 1.18 14.04 -10.88
C PRO A 135 2.52 13.60 -10.26
N VAL A 136 2.71 12.31 -10.02
CA VAL A 136 3.99 11.74 -9.56
C VAL A 136 5.06 11.95 -10.63
N LYS A 137 4.75 11.60 -11.89
CA LYS A 137 5.63 11.82 -13.02
C LYS A 137 6.05 13.28 -13.16
N ALA A 138 5.09 14.21 -13.09
CA ALA A 138 5.35 15.64 -13.20
C ALA A 138 6.29 16.14 -12.09
N ARG A 139 6.12 15.67 -10.84
CA ARG A 139 7.01 16.01 -9.71
C ARG A 139 8.43 15.49 -9.93
N VAL A 140 8.58 14.27 -10.43
CA VAL A 140 9.88 13.67 -10.74
C VAL A 140 10.57 14.42 -11.87
N ASP A 141 9.84 14.74 -12.95
CA ASP A 141 10.40 15.47 -14.10
C ASP A 141 10.87 16.87 -13.70
N ALA A 142 10.18 17.54 -12.77
CA ALA A 142 10.59 18.84 -12.23
C ALA A 142 11.94 18.79 -11.47
N LEU A 143 12.30 17.63 -10.89
CA LEU A 143 13.59 17.40 -10.23
C LEU A 143 14.75 17.13 -11.23
N ASN A 144 14.42 16.96 -12.51
CA ASN A 144 15.38 16.73 -13.60
C ASN A 144 16.43 15.64 -13.29
N PRO A 145 16.05 14.42 -12.92
CA PRO A 145 17.00 13.35 -12.60
C PRO A 145 17.82 12.94 -13.81
N GLN A 146 19.14 12.77 -13.62
CA GLN A 146 20.11 12.56 -14.69
C GLN A 146 20.15 11.12 -15.24
N SER A 147 19.48 10.17 -14.60
CA SER A 147 19.43 8.77 -15.05
C SER A 147 18.04 8.16 -14.88
N ARG A 148 17.74 7.13 -15.70
CA ARG A 148 16.49 6.36 -15.58
C ARG A 148 16.36 5.72 -14.18
N SER A 149 17.43 5.14 -13.65
CA SER A 149 17.41 4.51 -12.32
C SER A 149 17.06 5.51 -11.21
N LYS A 150 17.66 6.72 -11.25
CA LYS A 150 17.35 7.79 -10.31
C LYS A 150 15.91 8.27 -10.46
N ARG A 151 15.40 8.33 -11.71
CA ARG A 151 14.01 8.70 -11.99
C ARG A 151 13.02 7.71 -11.37
N ILE A 152 13.26 6.41 -11.57
CA ILE A 152 12.42 5.34 -11.00
C ILE A 152 12.48 5.39 -9.47
N TRP A 153 13.65 5.44 -8.88
CA TRP A 153 13.83 5.53 -7.42
C TRP A 153 13.11 6.74 -6.80
N LEU A 154 13.17 7.91 -7.44
CA LEU A 154 12.42 9.10 -7.00
C LEU A 154 10.91 8.88 -7.12
N SER A 155 10.44 8.28 -8.21
CA SER A 155 9.01 8.06 -8.41
C SER A 155 8.40 7.12 -7.39
N GLU A 156 9.12 6.12 -6.93
CA GLU A 156 8.68 5.19 -5.89
C GLU A 156 8.43 5.90 -4.56
N GLN A 157 9.31 6.82 -4.18
CA GLN A 157 9.19 7.60 -2.96
C GLN A 157 8.14 8.71 -3.07
N ILE A 158 8.17 9.50 -4.15
CA ILE A 158 7.19 10.55 -4.42
C ILE A 158 5.78 9.97 -4.58
N ASN A 159 5.66 8.74 -5.09
CA ASN A 159 4.39 8.03 -5.14
C ASN A 159 3.80 7.83 -3.73
N ILE A 160 4.60 7.39 -2.77
CA ILE A 160 4.13 7.22 -1.38
C ILE A 160 3.64 8.57 -0.82
N GLU A 161 4.41 9.63 -0.99
CA GLU A 161 4.01 10.99 -0.56
C GLU A 161 2.69 11.41 -1.21
N TYR A 162 2.55 11.20 -2.51
CA TYR A 162 1.34 11.55 -3.26
C TYR A 162 0.12 10.72 -2.82
N GLN A 163 0.31 9.44 -2.49
CA GLN A 163 -0.79 8.62 -1.98
C GLN A 163 -1.20 9.02 -0.54
N LEU A 164 -0.27 9.50 0.28
CA LEU A 164 -0.61 10.12 1.57
C LEU A 164 -1.47 11.37 1.38
N GLU A 165 -1.11 12.24 0.43
CA GLU A 165 -1.92 13.43 0.09
C GLU A 165 -3.31 13.02 -0.44
N ASN A 166 -3.39 12.03 -1.33
CA ASN A 166 -4.66 11.52 -1.85
C ASN A 166 -5.54 10.93 -0.75
N LEU A 167 -4.96 10.20 0.20
CA LEU A 167 -5.70 9.65 1.33
C LEU A 167 -6.34 10.76 2.18
N MET A 168 -5.66 11.88 2.39
CA MET A 168 -6.19 13.04 3.12
C MET A 168 -7.31 13.78 2.38
N THR A 169 -7.56 13.48 1.10
CA THR A 169 -8.73 14.05 0.38
C THR A 169 -10.05 13.42 0.78
N TYR A 170 -10.03 12.28 1.50
CA TYR A 170 -11.24 11.60 1.98
C TYR A 170 -11.74 12.27 3.27
N PRO A 171 -12.94 12.88 3.30
CA PRO A 171 -13.39 13.65 4.45
C PRO A 171 -13.40 12.85 5.77
N PHE A 172 -13.80 11.59 5.71
CA PHE A 172 -13.83 10.71 6.89
C PHE A 172 -12.44 10.24 7.35
N VAL A 173 -11.40 10.37 6.51
CA VAL A 173 -9.99 10.15 6.87
C VAL A 173 -9.45 11.39 7.57
N GLU A 174 -9.62 12.56 6.94
CA GLU A 174 -9.17 13.86 7.45
C GLU A 174 -9.77 14.13 8.85
N GLU A 175 -11.10 13.97 9.00
CA GLU A 175 -11.79 14.14 10.29
C GLU A 175 -11.17 13.29 11.41
N LYS A 176 -10.92 12.00 11.15
CA LYS A 176 -10.34 11.08 12.15
C LYS A 176 -8.87 11.38 12.44
N PHE A 177 -8.12 11.77 11.44
CA PHE A 177 -6.72 12.15 11.59
C PHE A 177 -6.58 13.42 12.45
N ASP A 178 -7.37 14.45 12.16
CA ASP A 178 -7.39 15.72 12.90
C ASP A 178 -7.88 15.55 14.35
N ALA A 179 -8.79 14.61 14.57
CA ALA A 179 -9.24 14.23 15.92
C ALA A 179 -8.20 13.41 16.70
N GLY A 180 -7.07 13.02 16.09
CA GLY A 180 -6.07 12.15 16.72
C GLY A 180 -6.51 10.69 16.91
N GLU A 181 -7.57 10.27 16.22
CA GLU A 181 -8.11 8.91 16.27
C GLU A 181 -7.49 7.97 15.25
N LEU A 182 -6.74 8.50 14.27
CA LEU A 182 -6.15 7.77 13.16
C LEU A 182 -4.68 8.11 13.01
N ASN A 183 -3.83 7.09 12.95
CA ASN A 183 -2.42 7.22 12.61
C ASN A 183 -2.20 6.83 11.15
N ILE A 184 -1.40 7.60 10.42
CA ILE A 184 -1.11 7.37 9.01
C ILE A 184 0.41 7.32 8.81
N TYR A 185 0.89 6.29 8.09
CA TYR A 185 2.30 6.03 7.84
C TYR A 185 2.56 5.79 6.35
N GLY A 186 3.68 6.29 5.86
CA GLY A 186 4.20 5.98 4.53
C GLY A 186 5.45 5.12 4.65
N TRP A 187 5.43 3.91 4.11
CA TRP A 187 6.57 3.00 4.14
C TRP A 187 7.16 2.80 2.76
N TYR A 188 8.50 2.75 2.70
CA TYR A 188 9.24 2.36 1.52
C TYR A 188 10.02 1.08 1.81
N TYR A 189 9.59 -0.02 1.19
CA TYR A 189 10.20 -1.34 1.34
C TYR A 189 11.26 -1.57 0.26
N ILE A 190 12.50 -1.78 0.67
CA ILE A 190 13.63 -2.10 -0.21
C ILE A 190 13.69 -3.62 -0.35
N ILE A 191 13.26 -4.13 -1.50
CA ILE A 191 13.13 -5.58 -1.72
C ILE A 191 14.48 -6.30 -1.59
N GLU A 192 15.56 -5.68 -2.07
CA GLU A 192 16.88 -6.29 -2.12
C GLU A 192 17.52 -6.50 -0.74
N THR A 193 17.19 -5.62 0.22
CA THR A 193 17.81 -5.63 1.55
C THR A 193 16.84 -6.05 2.66
N GLY A 194 15.55 -5.99 2.39
CA GLY A 194 14.50 -6.19 3.40
C GLY A 194 14.28 -4.96 4.30
N GLU A 195 15.01 -3.86 4.06
CA GLU A 195 14.85 -2.64 4.85
C GLU A 195 13.49 -1.99 4.61
N ILE A 196 12.93 -1.42 5.66
CA ILE A 196 11.71 -0.61 5.61
C ILE A 196 12.05 0.78 6.15
N LEU A 197 11.80 1.78 5.31
CA LEU A 197 11.93 3.18 5.70
C LEU A 197 10.54 3.76 5.94
N ASN A 198 10.40 4.53 7.02
CA ASN A 198 9.17 5.29 7.31
C ASN A 198 9.33 6.75 6.91
N TYR A 199 8.30 7.29 6.25
CA TYR A 199 8.25 8.68 5.84
C TYR A 199 7.96 9.60 7.02
N ASN A 200 8.85 10.53 7.28
CA ASN A 200 8.64 11.61 8.25
C ASN A 200 7.94 12.78 7.55
N MET A 201 6.65 12.97 7.80
CA MET A 201 5.83 14.01 7.15
C MET A 201 6.31 15.43 7.47
N ILE A 202 6.91 15.66 8.65
CA ILE A 202 7.41 16.99 9.06
C ILE A 202 8.71 17.33 8.31
N LYS A 203 9.64 16.38 8.26
CA LYS A 203 10.95 16.56 7.62
C LYS A 203 10.96 16.22 6.13
N ARG A 204 9.88 15.62 5.65
CA ARG A 204 9.71 15.16 4.26
C ARG A 204 10.85 14.26 3.79
N GLU A 205 11.21 13.28 4.61
CA GLU A 205 12.30 12.34 4.32
C GLU A 205 11.97 10.92 4.81
N PHE A 206 12.51 9.94 4.12
CA PHE A 206 12.43 8.53 4.53
C PHE A 206 13.57 8.20 5.50
N ARG A 207 13.24 7.55 6.61
CA ARG A 207 14.19 7.10 7.63
C ARG A 207 13.94 5.64 8.00
N PRO A 208 14.99 4.89 8.37
CA PRO A 208 14.81 3.56 8.94
C PRO A 208 13.80 3.56 10.09
N ILE A 209 12.98 2.52 10.17
CA ILE A 209 12.09 2.34 11.32
C ILE A 209 12.97 2.16 12.56
N PRO A 210 12.77 2.97 13.62
CA PRO A 210 13.57 2.84 14.82
C PRO A 210 13.38 1.46 15.45
N ASN A 211 14.49 0.80 15.80
CA ASN A 211 14.42 -0.46 16.53
C ASN A 211 13.97 -0.19 17.98
N PRO A 212 12.79 -0.66 18.40
CA PRO A 212 12.28 -0.40 19.75
C PRO A 212 13.23 -0.88 20.87
N ALA A 213 14.01 -1.93 20.60
CA ALA A 213 15.00 -2.46 21.53
C ALA A 213 16.23 -1.53 21.72
N GLN A 214 16.43 -0.55 20.84
CA GLN A 214 17.55 0.41 20.91
C GLN A 214 17.10 1.80 21.40
N SER A 215 15.81 2.03 21.56
CA SER A 215 15.23 3.33 21.97
C SER A 215 15.19 3.53 23.49
N GLY A 216 15.68 2.60 24.27
CA GLY A 216 15.64 2.58 25.74
C GLY A 216 17.02 2.77 26.40
N LYS A 217 17.85 3.71 25.89
CA LYS A 217 19.04 4.19 26.60
C LYS A 217 19.06 5.68 26.69
#